data_3b0b917ee3b6b883a0879dc2444aa478
#
_entry.id   3b0b917ee3b6b883a0879dc2444aa478
#
_cell.length_a   1.000
_cell.length_b   1.000
_cell.length_c   1.000
_cell.angle_alpha   90.00
_cell.angle_beta   90.00
_cell.angle_gamma   90.00
#
_symmetry.space_group_name_H-M   'P 1'
#
loop_
_entity.id
_entity.type
_entity.pdbx_description
1 polymer ?
#
loop_
_entity_poly.entity_id
_entity_poly.type
_entity_poly.pdbx_seq_one_letter_code
_entity_poly.pdbx_strand_id
1 'polypeptide(L)'
;LKNSTLNSHLLPQSLSCLWAVRISTQRGGFRLLERPFPSRSACFHPILGILVFAFLALSAAASSTISATDRFAHAANAGWIDFRPDGTHGVRVDESFLSGYAYAANFGWIHFGDGSPENGHAYTNTSSTDYGVNLAPDGSLSGLAYSANIGWITFEQQWGQPRLDYSTGRFSGHAHAANAGWIALDTPFSDLVASSIAAPADADGDGISDAWEMEHFEKLTLSSVSTDADGDGVSDLREYLAGTDPLDAASHLRIVSHSHDKDNTRTSLEFTTAPNRLYAIQQGDLKDKWIDAGFGLVTPEPGTTTTRTFVHPAASKLFFRVQAWKPLQN
;
A
#
# COMPACT_ATOMS: atom_id res chain seq x y z
N LEU A 1 -9.11 -39.10 -26.62
CA LEU A 1 -10.21 -39.35 -25.67
C LEU A 1 -9.80 -38.90 -24.27
N LYS A 2 -10.11 -37.74 -23.89
CA LYS A 2 -10.68 -37.19 -22.64
C LYS A 2 -10.32 -35.69 -22.50
N ASN A 3 -11.34 -34.91 -22.64
CA ASN A 3 -11.35 -33.47 -22.31
C ASN A 3 -11.03 -33.32 -20.81
N SER A 4 -10.14 -32.36 -20.50
CA SER A 4 -10.05 -31.75 -19.19
C SER A 4 -10.24 -30.24 -19.36
N THR A 5 -11.40 -29.78 -18.92
CA THR A 5 -11.78 -28.38 -18.79
C THR A 5 -10.91 -27.70 -17.73
N LEU A 6 -10.17 -26.69 -18.14
CA LEU A 6 -9.48 -25.76 -17.25
C LEU A 6 -10.46 -24.73 -16.72
N ASN A 7 -10.68 -24.74 -15.41
CA ASN A 7 -11.37 -23.70 -14.67
C ASN A 7 -10.55 -22.40 -14.71
N SER A 8 -11.13 -21.37 -15.28
CA SER A 8 -10.60 -20.00 -15.20
C SER A 8 -10.88 -19.44 -13.80
N HIS A 9 -9.86 -19.39 -12.94
CA HIS A 9 -9.92 -18.56 -11.74
C HIS A 9 -9.89 -17.09 -12.13
N LEU A 10 -10.95 -16.39 -11.76
CA LEU A 10 -11.07 -14.93 -11.81
C LEU A 10 -10.02 -14.33 -10.86
N LEU A 11 -9.05 -13.65 -11.43
CA LEU A 11 -8.12 -12.80 -10.70
C LEU A 11 -8.86 -11.53 -10.24
N PRO A 12 -8.63 -11.02 -9.03
CA PRO A 12 -9.18 -9.75 -8.60
C PRO A 12 -8.62 -8.62 -9.47
N GLN A 13 -9.47 -7.66 -9.82
CA GLN A 13 -9.11 -6.51 -10.64
C GLN A 13 -8.15 -5.61 -9.86
N SER A 14 -6.86 -5.70 -10.17
CA SER A 14 -5.87 -4.73 -9.71
C SER A 14 -6.05 -3.42 -10.49
N LEU A 15 -6.29 -2.33 -9.77
CA LEU A 15 -6.27 -0.98 -10.32
C LEU A 15 -4.83 -0.65 -10.77
N SER A 16 -4.58 -0.72 -12.07
CA SER A 16 -3.31 -0.34 -12.67
C SER A 16 -3.44 1.03 -13.34
N CYS A 17 -2.49 1.92 -13.07
CA CYS A 17 -2.37 3.21 -13.76
C CYS A 17 -2.01 2.99 -15.24
N LEU A 18 -2.97 3.16 -16.15
CA LEU A 18 -2.78 3.04 -17.59
C LEU A 18 -2.73 4.43 -18.24
N TRP A 19 -1.61 4.76 -18.85
CA TRP A 19 -1.54 5.84 -19.82
C TRP A 19 -2.01 5.32 -21.18
N ALA A 20 -3.22 5.68 -21.56
CA ALA A 20 -3.67 5.58 -22.93
C ALA A 20 -4.54 6.80 -23.26
N VAL A 21 -4.02 7.72 -24.06
CA VAL A 21 -4.78 8.83 -24.65
C VAL A 21 -5.71 8.25 -25.71
N ARG A 22 -7.02 8.29 -25.46
CA ARG A 22 -8.03 8.02 -26.47
C ARG A 22 -8.80 9.30 -26.77
N ILE A 23 -8.55 9.90 -27.92
CA ILE A 23 -9.43 10.93 -28.50
C ILE A 23 -10.52 10.21 -29.29
N SER A 24 -11.77 10.30 -28.84
CA SER A 24 -12.93 9.90 -29.61
C SER A 24 -14.01 10.99 -29.51
N THR A 25 -14.21 11.73 -30.57
CA THR A 25 -15.35 12.62 -30.76
C THR A 25 -16.52 11.81 -31.29
N GLN A 26 -17.65 11.78 -30.57
CA GLN A 26 -18.95 11.57 -31.24
C GLN A 26 -20.05 12.44 -30.62
N ARG A 27 -20.69 13.20 -31.49
CA ARG A 27 -21.91 13.97 -31.26
C ARG A 27 -23.11 13.02 -31.18
N GLY A 28 -24.03 13.26 -30.26
CA GLY A 28 -25.34 12.62 -30.28
C GLY A 28 -26.15 12.98 -29.02
N GLY A 29 -27.07 13.93 -29.19
CA GLY A 29 -27.97 14.34 -28.13
C GLY A 29 -29.06 13.31 -27.83
N PHE A 30 -29.39 13.12 -26.56
CA PHE A 30 -30.57 12.38 -26.10
C PHE A 30 -31.57 13.35 -25.44
N ARG A 31 -32.81 13.31 -25.96
CA ARG A 31 -33.98 13.99 -25.38
C ARG A 31 -34.57 13.09 -24.30
N LEU A 32 -34.77 13.66 -23.11
CA LEU A 32 -35.62 13.10 -22.05
C LEU A 32 -37.09 13.30 -22.41
N LEU A 33 -37.87 12.24 -22.44
CA LEU A 33 -39.33 12.24 -22.50
C LEU A 33 -39.85 11.96 -21.10
N GLU A 34 -40.37 12.97 -20.44
CA GLU A 34 -41.16 12.84 -19.22
C GLU A 34 -42.61 12.38 -19.54
N ARG A 35 -43.09 11.38 -18.81
CA ARG A 35 -44.52 11.05 -18.76
C ARG A 35 -45.00 11.10 -17.29
N PRO A 36 -46.14 11.79 -17.03
CA PRO A 36 -46.66 11.84 -15.68
C PRO A 36 -47.55 10.63 -15.35
N PHE A 37 -47.47 10.15 -14.12
CA PHE A 37 -48.38 9.15 -13.57
C PHE A 37 -49.45 9.82 -12.69
N PRO A 38 -50.72 9.34 -12.70
CA PRO A 38 -51.83 9.94 -11.98
C PRO A 38 -51.89 9.54 -10.52
N SER A 39 -52.28 10.50 -9.70
CA SER A 39 -52.56 10.41 -8.28
C SER A 39 -53.79 9.51 -7.96
N ARG A 40 -53.65 8.63 -7.00
CA ARG A 40 -54.83 8.14 -6.21
C ARG A 40 -54.49 8.19 -4.71
N SER A 41 -55.24 9.02 -4.02
CA SER A 41 -55.30 9.14 -2.58
C SER A 41 -55.97 7.91 -1.94
N ALA A 42 -55.34 7.34 -0.92
CA ALA A 42 -56.00 6.53 0.07
C ALA A 42 -55.34 6.75 1.43
N CYS A 43 -56.10 7.36 2.33
CA CYS A 43 -55.71 7.54 3.74
C CYS A 43 -55.70 6.20 4.46
N PHE A 44 -54.55 5.82 5.02
CA PHE A 44 -54.45 4.87 6.11
C PHE A 44 -53.47 5.39 7.14
N HIS A 45 -53.89 5.55 8.37
CA HIS A 45 -53.03 5.88 9.51
C HIS A 45 -52.25 4.63 9.90
N PRO A 46 -50.93 4.70 10.00
CA PRO A 46 -50.17 3.65 10.65
C PRO A 46 -49.82 4.06 12.08
N ILE A 47 -50.05 3.14 12.97
CA ILE A 47 -49.48 3.11 14.32
C ILE A 47 -47.97 3.04 14.17
N LEU A 48 -47.32 4.07 14.71
CA LEU A 48 -45.85 4.25 14.64
C LEU A 48 -45.15 3.30 15.61
N GLY A 49 -44.76 2.14 15.12
CA GLY A 49 -43.79 1.29 15.81
C GLY A 49 -42.40 1.67 15.38
N ILE A 50 -41.72 2.53 16.15
CA ILE A 50 -40.29 2.83 15.92
C ILE A 50 -39.48 1.60 16.37
N LEU A 51 -39.16 0.73 15.44
CA LEU A 51 -38.09 -0.26 15.61
C LEU A 51 -36.75 0.48 15.39
N VAL A 52 -36.16 0.93 16.50
CA VAL A 52 -34.76 1.38 16.51
C VAL A 52 -33.90 0.12 16.30
N PHE A 53 -33.56 -0.16 15.07
CA PHE A 53 -32.42 -1.05 14.79
C PHE A 53 -31.15 -0.30 15.19
N ALA A 54 -30.71 -0.51 16.43
CA ALA A 54 -29.30 -0.23 16.77
C ALA A 54 -28.45 -1.18 15.92
N PHE A 55 -27.94 -0.69 14.81
CA PHE A 55 -26.78 -1.30 14.17
C PHE A 55 -25.62 -1.15 15.17
N LEU A 56 -25.44 -2.17 16.00
CA LEU A 56 -24.13 -2.43 16.58
C LEU A 56 -23.24 -2.74 15.37
N ALA A 57 -22.50 -1.73 14.90
CA ALA A 57 -21.34 -1.95 14.08
C ALA A 57 -20.40 -2.80 14.94
N LEU A 58 -20.46 -4.12 14.76
CA LEU A 58 -19.37 -4.99 15.17
C LEU A 58 -18.19 -4.51 14.33
N SER A 59 -17.33 -3.67 14.89
CA SER A 59 -16.02 -3.43 14.32
C SER A 59 -15.34 -4.80 14.32
N ALA A 60 -15.33 -5.45 13.16
CA ALA A 60 -14.49 -6.61 12.96
C ALA A 60 -13.06 -6.14 13.31
N ALA A 61 -12.49 -6.70 14.36
CA ALA A 61 -11.10 -6.44 14.69
C ALA A 61 -10.30 -6.71 13.42
N ALA A 62 -9.59 -5.70 12.92
CA ALA A 62 -8.88 -5.81 11.67
C ALA A 62 -7.86 -6.95 11.81
N SER A 63 -7.98 -7.95 10.94
CA SER A 63 -7.11 -9.13 10.99
C SER A 63 -5.65 -8.70 10.81
N SER A 64 -4.72 -9.35 11.53
CA SER A 64 -3.29 -9.13 11.38
C SER A 64 -2.85 -9.32 9.93
N THR A 65 -1.95 -8.45 9.47
CA THR A 65 -1.31 -8.55 8.15
C THR A 65 -0.02 -9.38 8.18
N ILE A 66 0.37 -9.87 9.35
CA ILE A 66 1.55 -10.73 9.52
C ILE A 66 1.26 -12.13 8.99
N SER A 67 2.28 -12.78 8.43
CA SER A 67 2.23 -14.18 7.97
C SER A 67 1.72 -15.12 9.06
N ALA A 68 0.99 -16.14 8.68
CA ALA A 68 0.53 -17.17 9.63
C ALA A 68 1.67 -18.08 10.12
N THR A 69 2.75 -18.19 9.37
CA THR A 69 3.89 -19.06 9.64
C THR A 69 5.12 -18.28 10.09
N ASP A 70 5.46 -17.20 9.39
CA ASP A 70 6.69 -16.42 9.57
C ASP A 70 6.36 -15.16 10.39
N ARG A 71 6.23 -15.31 11.71
CA ARG A 71 5.60 -14.32 12.59
C ARG A 71 6.34 -14.02 13.87
N PHE A 72 7.55 -14.57 14.03
CA PHE A 72 8.28 -14.48 15.28
C PHE A 72 9.50 -13.58 15.19
N ALA A 73 9.62 -12.64 16.14
CA ALA A 73 10.84 -11.95 16.50
C ALA A 73 11.46 -12.58 17.76
N HIS A 74 12.70 -12.22 18.08
CA HIS A 74 13.40 -12.78 19.25
C HIS A 74 14.08 -11.70 20.08
N ALA A 75 13.71 -11.60 21.36
CA ALA A 75 14.36 -10.74 22.33
C ALA A 75 15.48 -11.50 23.05
N ALA A 76 16.67 -10.90 23.10
CA ALA A 76 17.87 -11.54 23.64
C ALA A 76 17.69 -12.08 25.07
N ASN A 77 16.98 -11.35 25.94
CA ASN A 77 16.78 -11.68 27.35
C ASN A 77 15.36 -12.18 27.66
N ALA A 78 14.46 -12.23 26.69
CA ALA A 78 13.05 -12.52 26.94
C ALA A 78 12.44 -13.56 25.99
N GLY A 79 13.20 -14.03 24.99
CA GLY A 79 12.77 -15.09 24.07
C GLY A 79 11.87 -14.64 22.95
N TRP A 80 11.02 -15.55 22.48
CA TRP A 80 10.19 -15.34 21.29
C TRP A 80 9.04 -14.37 21.51
N ILE A 81 8.78 -13.54 20.50
CA ILE A 81 7.67 -12.59 20.42
C ILE A 81 6.84 -12.97 19.20
N ASP A 82 5.57 -13.28 19.40
CA ASP A 82 4.62 -13.62 18.37
C ASP A 82 3.88 -12.37 17.90
N PHE A 83 4.03 -11.99 16.65
CA PHE A 83 3.37 -10.82 16.03
C PHE A 83 1.96 -11.13 15.52
N ARG A 84 1.52 -12.39 15.59
CA ARG A 84 0.17 -12.83 15.25
C ARG A 84 -0.31 -13.88 16.27
N PRO A 85 -0.43 -13.52 17.56
CA PRO A 85 -0.63 -14.50 18.63
C PRO A 85 -1.94 -15.27 18.55
N ASP A 86 -2.98 -14.68 17.99
CA ASP A 86 -4.29 -15.33 17.82
C ASP A 86 -5.04 -14.78 16.60
N GLY A 87 -6.31 -15.21 16.40
CA GLY A 87 -7.15 -14.79 15.27
C GLY A 87 -7.71 -13.37 15.38
N THR A 88 -7.62 -12.75 16.58
CA THR A 88 -8.22 -11.44 16.88
C THR A 88 -7.17 -10.37 17.08
N HIS A 89 -6.05 -10.75 17.70
CA HIS A 89 -4.93 -9.86 17.98
C HIS A 89 -3.76 -10.19 17.06
N GLY A 90 -3.04 -9.17 16.66
CA GLY A 90 -1.84 -9.27 15.87
C GLY A 90 -1.38 -7.90 15.42
N VAL A 91 -0.13 -7.82 15.01
CA VAL A 91 0.38 -6.59 14.41
C VAL A 91 -0.19 -6.46 13.01
N ARG A 92 -0.60 -5.25 12.69
CA ARG A 92 -1.07 -4.83 11.38
C ARG A 92 -0.07 -3.84 10.81
N VAL A 93 0.30 -4.01 9.55
CA VAL A 93 1.15 -3.10 8.79
C VAL A 93 0.22 -2.27 7.91
N ASP A 94 0.15 -0.99 8.20
CA ASP A 94 -0.54 0.02 7.41
C ASP A 94 0.46 0.72 6.45
N GLU A 95 0.01 1.65 5.63
CA GLU A 95 0.89 2.28 4.61
C GLU A 95 2.04 3.10 5.22
N SER A 96 1.82 3.72 6.38
CA SER A 96 2.78 4.63 7.03
C SER A 96 3.08 4.31 8.50
N PHE A 97 2.43 3.30 9.09
CA PHE A 97 2.65 2.89 10.47
C PHE A 97 2.30 1.42 10.71
N LEU A 98 2.64 0.93 11.89
CA LEU A 98 2.19 -0.34 12.42
C LEU A 98 1.20 -0.11 13.56
N SER A 99 0.25 -1.03 13.73
CA SER A 99 -0.74 -0.97 14.81
C SER A 99 -1.01 -2.36 15.39
N GLY A 100 -1.78 -2.42 16.49
CA GLY A 100 -2.20 -3.67 17.10
C GLY A 100 -1.20 -4.23 18.10
N TYR A 101 -1.16 -5.57 18.24
CA TYR A 101 -0.50 -6.22 19.37
C TYR A 101 0.37 -7.40 18.96
N ALA A 102 1.54 -7.53 19.58
CA ALA A 102 2.32 -8.77 19.64
C ALA A 102 2.25 -9.36 21.07
N TYR A 103 2.67 -10.60 21.22
CA TYR A 103 2.67 -11.30 22.52
C TYR A 103 3.97 -12.07 22.77
N ALA A 104 4.49 -11.97 23.96
CA ALA A 104 5.61 -12.77 24.41
C ALA A 104 5.26 -13.50 25.73
N ALA A 105 5.58 -14.80 25.80
CA ALA A 105 5.25 -15.61 26.97
C ALA A 105 5.86 -15.08 28.26
N ASN A 106 7.03 -14.43 28.18
CA ASN A 106 7.80 -14.00 29.35
C ASN A 106 7.46 -12.58 29.85
N PHE A 107 6.81 -11.73 29.00
CA PHE A 107 6.48 -10.37 29.43
C PHE A 107 5.13 -9.86 28.89
N GLY A 108 4.31 -10.73 28.26
CA GLY A 108 2.95 -10.42 27.89
C GLY A 108 2.81 -9.61 26.62
N TRP A 109 1.78 -8.77 26.57
CA TRP A 109 1.40 -8.00 25.41
C TRP A 109 2.33 -6.81 25.14
N ILE A 110 2.54 -6.56 23.85
CA ILE A 110 3.24 -5.39 23.31
C ILE A 110 2.27 -4.66 22.38
N HIS A 111 2.07 -3.37 22.59
CA HIS A 111 1.21 -2.51 21.79
C HIS A 111 2.04 -1.68 20.83
N PHE A 112 1.69 -1.71 19.53
CA PHE A 112 2.42 -1.05 18.44
C PHE A 112 1.79 0.28 18.01
N GLY A 113 0.69 0.67 18.62
CA GLY A 113 -0.14 1.81 18.28
C GLY A 113 -1.59 1.39 18.09
N ASP A 114 -2.51 2.32 18.23
CA ASP A 114 -3.96 2.10 18.13
C ASP A 114 -4.52 2.10 16.69
N GLY A 115 -3.69 2.47 15.71
CA GLY A 115 -4.09 2.60 14.30
C GLY A 115 -4.71 3.95 13.97
N SER A 116 -4.59 4.95 14.85
CA SER A 116 -5.22 6.26 14.70
C SER A 116 -4.28 7.38 15.15
N PRO A 117 -3.15 7.62 14.45
CA PRO A 117 -2.25 8.70 14.77
C PRO A 117 -2.98 10.06 14.73
N GLU A 118 -2.67 10.97 15.67
CA GLU A 118 -3.37 12.25 15.83
C GLU A 118 -3.32 13.15 14.59
N ASN A 119 -2.25 13.05 13.81
CA ASN A 119 -2.10 13.80 12.54
C ASN A 119 -2.65 13.04 11.31
N GLY A 120 -3.21 11.83 11.49
CA GLY A 120 -3.82 11.02 10.46
C GLY A 120 -2.85 10.12 9.66
N HIS A 121 -1.53 10.32 9.75
CA HIS A 121 -0.57 9.57 8.93
C HIS A 121 0.63 8.99 9.71
N ALA A 122 1.05 9.59 10.81
CA ALA A 122 2.20 9.10 11.58
C ALA A 122 2.07 9.45 13.07
N TYR A 123 2.47 8.55 13.96
CA TYR A 123 2.55 8.82 15.39
C TYR A 123 3.64 9.84 15.69
N THR A 124 3.34 10.86 16.50
CA THR A 124 4.35 11.84 16.90
C THR A 124 5.30 11.32 17.97
N ASN A 125 4.87 10.30 18.73
CA ASN A 125 5.62 9.70 19.83
C ASN A 125 6.02 10.70 20.93
N THR A 126 5.23 11.78 21.10
CA THR A 126 5.47 12.82 22.09
C THR A 126 4.54 12.73 23.29
N SER A 127 3.48 11.92 23.20
CA SER A 127 2.50 11.73 24.27
C SER A 127 2.20 10.26 24.51
N SER A 128 1.51 9.96 25.62
CA SER A 128 1.05 8.60 25.91
C SER A 128 -0.21 8.19 25.15
N THR A 129 -0.83 9.13 24.44
CA THR A 129 -2.03 8.91 23.62
C THR A 129 -1.72 8.85 22.13
N ASP A 130 -0.55 9.36 21.71
CA ASP A 130 -0.11 9.36 20.31
C ASP A 130 1.30 8.77 20.21
N TYR A 131 1.37 7.44 20.38
CA TYR A 131 2.59 6.66 20.21
C TYR A 131 2.34 5.41 19.37
N GLY A 132 3.34 5.03 18.63
CA GLY A 132 3.31 3.85 17.78
C GLY A 132 4.58 3.72 16.94
N VAL A 133 4.62 2.68 16.15
CA VAL A 133 5.73 2.41 15.23
C VAL A 133 5.36 2.97 13.86
N ASN A 134 6.15 3.91 13.36
CA ASN A 134 6.01 4.48 12.03
C ASN A 134 6.79 3.69 10.99
N LEU A 135 6.27 3.65 9.77
CA LEU A 135 6.86 3.00 8.59
C LEU A 135 7.11 4.06 7.53
N ALA A 136 8.38 4.34 7.27
CA ALA A 136 8.77 5.30 6.24
C ALA A 136 8.69 4.70 4.82
N PRO A 137 8.63 5.54 3.77
CA PRO A 137 8.60 5.07 2.39
C PRO A 137 9.79 4.19 1.99
N ASP A 138 10.96 4.36 2.59
CA ASP A 138 12.14 3.51 2.34
C ASP A 138 12.11 2.17 3.10
N GLY A 139 11.02 1.90 3.83
CA GLY A 139 10.84 0.70 4.65
C GLY A 139 11.43 0.80 6.05
N SER A 140 12.08 1.89 6.42
CA SER A 140 12.63 2.06 7.77
C SER A 140 11.51 2.21 8.80
N LEU A 141 11.69 1.56 9.96
CA LEU A 141 10.78 1.64 11.09
C LEU A 141 11.33 2.61 12.13
N SER A 142 10.46 3.40 12.72
CA SER A 142 10.81 4.36 13.78
C SER A 142 9.70 4.47 14.81
N GLY A 143 9.98 5.14 15.93
CA GLY A 143 8.98 5.37 16.97
C GLY A 143 8.99 4.33 18.06
N LEU A 144 7.86 4.12 18.73
CA LEU A 144 7.78 3.42 20.01
C LEU A 144 6.66 2.35 20.02
N ALA A 145 6.96 1.18 20.58
CA ALA A 145 5.96 0.26 21.07
C ALA A 145 6.01 0.21 22.63
N TYR A 146 4.96 -0.27 23.25
CA TYR A 146 4.85 -0.31 24.70
C TYR A 146 4.41 -1.68 25.24
N SER A 147 5.05 -2.12 26.32
CA SER A 147 4.62 -3.27 27.09
C SER A 147 4.57 -2.92 28.58
N ALA A 148 3.48 -3.31 29.25
CA ALA A 148 3.30 -3.02 30.67
C ALA A 148 4.42 -3.59 31.59
N ASN A 149 5.06 -4.67 31.15
CA ASN A 149 6.06 -5.39 31.99
C ASN A 149 7.50 -5.00 31.66
N ILE A 150 7.81 -4.52 30.44
CA ILE A 150 9.18 -4.15 30.07
C ILE A 150 9.34 -2.67 29.71
N GLY A 151 8.22 -1.92 29.63
CA GLY A 151 8.20 -0.51 29.29
C GLY A 151 8.29 -0.26 27.77
N TRP A 152 8.91 0.84 27.41
CA TRP A 152 9.05 1.28 26.04
C TRP A 152 10.05 0.42 25.26
N ILE A 153 9.68 0.15 24.01
CA ILE A 153 10.49 -0.51 22.99
C ILE A 153 10.71 0.49 21.87
N THR A 154 11.96 0.84 21.60
CA THR A 154 12.29 1.83 20.56
C THR A 154 12.67 1.15 19.25
N PHE A 155 12.13 1.70 18.16
CA PHE A 155 12.47 1.37 16.78
C PHE A 155 13.30 2.53 16.21
N GLU A 156 14.60 2.52 16.45
CA GLU A 156 15.46 3.63 16.06
C GLU A 156 16.50 3.20 15.02
N GLN A 157 16.85 4.12 14.11
CA GLN A 157 17.67 3.80 12.95
C GLN A 157 19.19 3.84 13.21
N GLN A 158 19.62 4.53 14.26
CA GLN A 158 21.04 4.73 14.52
C GLN A 158 21.80 3.42 14.77
N TRP A 159 21.21 2.49 15.55
CA TRP A 159 21.86 1.26 15.97
C TRP A 159 21.12 -0.01 15.51
N GLY A 160 19.80 0.01 15.60
CA GLY A 160 18.96 -1.15 15.33
C GLY A 160 18.65 -1.35 13.86
N GLN A 161 18.50 -0.26 13.13
CA GLN A 161 18.12 -0.23 11.71
C GLN A 161 16.93 -1.14 11.37
N PRO A 162 15.85 -1.12 12.20
CA PRO A 162 14.68 -1.93 11.93
C PRO A 162 14.00 -1.47 10.66
N ARG A 163 13.63 -2.43 9.79
CA ARG A 163 13.01 -2.12 8.51
C ARG A 163 12.14 -3.24 7.97
N LEU A 164 11.24 -2.89 7.05
CA LEU A 164 10.44 -3.77 6.20
C LEU A 164 10.98 -3.73 4.76
N ASP A 165 11.23 -4.88 4.17
CA ASP A 165 11.48 -5.00 2.73
C ASP A 165 10.14 -5.14 2.00
N TYR A 166 9.78 -4.14 1.22
CA TYR A 166 8.52 -4.10 0.47
C TYR A 166 8.42 -5.18 -0.61
N SER A 167 9.53 -5.71 -1.12
CA SER A 167 9.51 -6.74 -2.15
C SER A 167 9.19 -8.12 -1.63
N THR A 168 9.57 -8.40 -0.39
CA THR A 168 9.46 -9.72 0.25
C THR A 168 8.53 -9.75 1.43
N GLY A 169 8.17 -8.59 1.99
CA GLY A 169 7.46 -8.46 3.26
C GLY A 169 8.28 -8.79 4.49
N ARG A 170 9.59 -9.05 4.36
CA ARG A 170 10.45 -9.44 5.48
C ARG A 170 10.83 -8.23 6.32
N PHE A 171 10.71 -8.39 7.62
CA PHE A 171 11.32 -7.48 8.57
C PHE A 171 12.78 -7.86 8.80
N SER A 172 13.60 -6.87 9.12
CA SER A 172 15.01 -7.06 9.47
C SER A 172 15.48 -5.99 10.44
N GLY A 173 16.69 -6.19 11.00
CA GLY A 173 17.26 -5.29 11.99
C GLY A 173 16.70 -5.53 13.39
N HIS A 174 16.84 -4.54 14.28
CA HIS A 174 16.59 -4.71 15.70
C HIS A 174 15.81 -3.53 16.30
N ALA A 175 14.85 -3.84 17.16
CA ALA A 175 14.31 -2.89 18.14
C ALA A 175 15.04 -3.06 19.49
N HIS A 176 14.88 -2.12 20.41
CA HIS A 176 15.53 -2.15 21.72
C HIS A 176 14.58 -1.80 22.84
N ALA A 177 14.64 -2.56 23.92
CA ALA A 177 13.94 -2.28 25.18
C ALA A 177 14.93 -2.33 26.35
N ALA A 178 14.88 -1.35 27.26
CA ALA A 178 15.81 -1.26 28.39
C ALA A 178 15.81 -2.55 29.27
N ASN A 179 14.64 -3.18 29.41
CA ASN A 179 14.47 -4.37 30.29
C ASN A 179 14.50 -5.70 29.51
N ALA A 180 14.48 -5.70 28.17
CA ALA A 180 14.53 -6.93 27.35
C ALA A 180 15.78 -7.00 26.46
N GLY A 181 16.52 -5.90 26.34
CA GLY A 181 17.67 -5.77 25.44
C GLY A 181 17.26 -5.65 23.97
N TRP A 182 18.11 -6.11 23.09
CA TRP A 182 17.86 -6.11 21.66
C TRP A 182 16.81 -7.15 21.26
N ILE A 183 15.92 -6.75 20.40
CA ILE A 183 14.86 -7.57 19.81
C ILE A 183 15.17 -7.69 18.31
N ALA A 184 15.64 -8.85 17.88
CA ALA A 184 15.90 -9.15 16.49
C ALA A 184 14.58 -9.38 15.75
N LEU A 185 14.35 -8.65 14.66
CA LEU A 185 13.18 -8.81 13.80
C LEU A 185 13.39 -9.91 12.75
N ASP A 186 14.64 -10.27 12.51
CA ASP A 186 15.06 -11.42 11.70
C ASP A 186 16.02 -12.29 12.49
N THR A 187 15.94 -13.58 12.32
CA THR A 187 16.84 -14.53 12.97
C THR A 187 17.19 -15.66 11.99
N PRO A 188 18.29 -16.40 12.20
CA PRO A 188 18.59 -17.57 11.39
C PRO A 188 17.55 -18.70 11.48
N PHE A 189 16.64 -18.62 12.46
CA PHE A 189 15.70 -19.70 12.79
C PHE A 189 14.23 -19.33 12.55
N SER A 190 13.94 -18.06 12.36
CA SER A 190 12.58 -17.58 12.12
C SER A 190 12.62 -16.23 11.40
N ASP A 191 11.77 -16.11 10.42
CA ASP A 191 11.48 -14.87 9.75
C ASP A 191 10.26 -14.19 10.39
N LEU A 192 10.25 -12.87 10.37
CA LEU A 192 9.06 -12.08 10.60
C LEU A 192 8.65 -11.47 9.25
N VAL A 193 7.46 -11.81 8.77
CA VAL A 193 7.02 -11.43 7.42
C VAL A 193 5.62 -10.81 7.46
N ALA A 194 5.46 -9.62 6.87
CA ALA A 194 4.17 -9.09 6.49
C ALA A 194 3.68 -9.80 5.22
N SER A 195 2.56 -10.48 5.29
CA SER A 195 1.94 -11.12 4.13
C SER A 195 1.20 -10.11 3.24
N SER A 196 0.81 -8.98 3.81
CA SER A 196 0.14 -7.87 3.11
C SER A 196 0.34 -6.56 3.86
N ILE A 197 0.12 -5.45 3.17
CA ILE A 197 -0.19 -4.17 3.79
C ILE A 197 -1.72 -4.09 3.91
N ALA A 198 -2.21 -3.56 5.01
CA ALA A 198 -3.64 -3.41 5.23
C ALA A 198 -4.28 -2.50 4.17
N ALA A 199 -5.51 -2.80 3.81
CA ALA A 199 -6.27 -1.86 2.99
C ALA A 199 -6.36 -0.52 3.74
N PRO A 200 -5.95 0.58 3.11
CA PRO A 200 -5.96 1.89 3.74
C PRO A 200 -7.39 2.34 4.03
N ALA A 201 -7.55 3.23 5.01
CA ALA A 201 -8.77 3.99 5.16
C ALA A 201 -8.93 4.94 3.96
N ASP A 202 -10.15 5.06 3.46
CA ASP A 202 -10.55 5.92 2.34
C ASP A 202 -11.99 6.38 2.67
N ALA A 203 -12.10 7.48 3.40
CA ALA A 203 -13.34 7.90 4.04
C ALA A 203 -14.32 8.55 3.05
N ASP A 204 -13.83 9.19 2.01
CA ASP A 204 -14.66 9.81 0.98
C ASP A 204 -14.84 8.94 -0.29
N GLY A 205 -14.09 7.82 -0.37
CA GLY A 205 -14.27 6.78 -1.38
C GLY A 205 -13.73 7.13 -2.76
N ASP A 206 -12.72 7.99 -2.83
CA ASP A 206 -12.14 8.45 -4.09
C ASP A 206 -10.97 7.59 -4.60
N GLY A 207 -10.52 6.62 -3.80
CA GLY A 207 -9.44 5.68 -4.13
C GLY A 207 -8.05 6.13 -3.69
N ILE A 208 -7.95 7.25 -2.97
CA ILE A 208 -6.75 7.75 -2.31
C ILE A 208 -6.85 7.44 -0.81
N SER A 209 -5.76 7.17 -0.13
CA SER A 209 -5.85 6.87 1.29
C SER A 209 -5.92 8.13 2.14
N ASP A 210 -6.75 8.10 3.19
CA ASP A 210 -6.85 9.19 4.18
C ASP A 210 -5.46 9.61 4.72
N ALA A 211 -4.58 8.64 4.97
CA ALA A 211 -3.24 8.89 5.49
C ALA A 211 -2.36 9.69 4.50
N TRP A 212 -2.42 9.36 3.22
CA TRP A 212 -1.68 10.09 2.19
C TRP A 212 -2.23 11.50 1.99
N GLU A 213 -3.56 11.66 2.02
CA GLU A 213 -4.19 12.98 1.92
C GLU A 213 -3.84 13.87 3.13
N MET A 214 -3.86 13.29 4.33
CA MET A 214 -3.45 14.02 5.54
C MET A 214 -1.97 14.41 5.52
N GLU A 215 -1.10 13.57 4.95
CA GLU A 215 0.33 13.85 4.79
C GLU A 215 0.58 15.04 3.87
N HIS A 216 -0.10 15.07 2.70
CA HIS A 216 0.19 16.06 1.65
C HIS A 216 -0.71 17.30 1.72
N PHE A 217 -1.97 17.15 2.14
CA PHE A 217 -2.98 18.21 2.06
C PHE A 217 -3.55 18.64 3.42
N GLU A 218 -3.27 17.89 4.48
CA GLU A 218 -3.87 18.11 5.82
C GLU A 218 -5.42 18.04 5.81
N LYS A 219 -6.03 17.48 4.76
CA LYS A 219 -7.47 17.38 4.55
C LYS A 219 -7.80 16.25 3.57
N LEU A 220 -8.91 15.54 3.82
CA LEU A 220 -9.39 14.42 3.00
C LEU A 220 -10.15 14.83 1.73
N THR A 221 -10.39 16.10 1.49
CA THR A 221 -11.26 16.58 0.39
C THR A 221 -10.57 17.48 -0.61
N LEU A 222 -9.26 17.62 -0.55
CA LEU A 222 -8.48 18.45 -1.47
C LEU A 222 -7.96 17.66 -2.66
N SER A 223 -7.77 16.35 -2.51
CA SER A 223 -7.40 15.44 -3.59
C SER A 223 -8.60 14.69 -4.13
N SER A 224 -8.47 14.11 -5.30
CA SER A 224 -9.47 13.23 -5.93
C SER A 224 -8.89 12.54 -7.16
N VAL A 225 -9.68 11.65 -7.76
CA VAL A 225 -9.35 10.96 -9.03
C VAL A 225 -8.89 11.91 -10.15
N SER A 226 -9.37 13.15 -10.16
CA SER A 226 -9.19 14.11 -11.25
C SER A 226 -8.49 15.42 -10.87
N THR A 227 -8.22 15.65 -9.61
CA THR A 227 -7.42 16.80 -9.16
C THR A 227 -5.96 16.60 -9.57
N ASP A 228 -5.27 17.71 -9.79
CA ASP A 228 -3.88 17.82 -10.20
C ASP A 228 -3.36 19.07 -9.48
N ALA A 229 -2.83 18.85 -8.27
CA ALA A 229 -2.59 19.92 -7.31
C ALA A 229 -1.41 20.81 -7.70
N ASP A 230 -0.39 20.27 -8.37
CA ASP A 230 0.78 21.02 -8.83
C ASP A 230 0.72 21.43 -10.32
N GLY A 231 -0.28 20.91 -11.06
CA GLY A 231 -0.56 21.32 -12.43
C GLY A 231 0.40 20.72 -13.47
N ASP A 232 1.02 19.59 -13.19
CA ASP A 232 1.98 18.94 -14.11
C ASP A 232 1.31 18.04 -15.17
N GLY A 233 0.00 17.79 -15.03
CA GLY A 233 -0.81 16.96 -15.93
C GLY A 233 -0.94 15.50 -15.46
N VAL A 234 -0.43 15.16 -14.28
CA VAL A 234 -0.65 13.89 -13.58
C VAL A 234 -1.66 14.14 -12.47
N SER A 235 -2.67 13.30 -12.32
CA SER A 235 -3.66 13.49 -11.26
C SER A 235 -3.16 12.95 -9.92
N ASP A 236 -3.63 13.55 -8.81
CA ASP A 236 -3.27 13.15 -7.44
C ASP A 236 -3.44 11.65 -7.20
N LEU A 237 -4.51 11.03 -7.73
CA LEU A 237 -4.68 9.58 -7.66
C LEU A 237 -3.53 8.82 -8.36
N ARG A 238 -3.05 9.30 -9.50
CA ARG A 238 -1.95 8.63 -10.20
C ARG A 238 -0.64 8.79 -9.46
N GLU A 239 -0.45 9.91 -8.80
CA GLU A 239 0.71 10.17 -7.96
C GLU A 239 0.69 9.32 -6.70
N TYR A 240 -0.46 9.25 -6.03
CA TYR A 240 -0.67 8.29 -4.94
C TYR A 240 -0.31 6.87 -5.34
N LEU A 241 -0.77 6.40 -6.51
CA LEU A 241 -0.45 5.06 -7.01
C LEU A 241 1.03 4.91 -7.39
N ALA A 242 1.65 5.96 -7.92
CA ALA A 242 3.06 5.98 -8.30
C ALA A 242 4.02 6.19 -7.12
N GLY A 243 3.52 6.73 -6.00
CA GLY A 243 4.33 7.11 -4.84
C GLY A 243 5.14 8.38 -5.08
N THR A 244 4.61 9.29 -5.89
CA THR A 244 5.20 10.61 -6.17
C THR A 244 4.54 11.68 -5.32
N ASP A 245 5.15 12.87 -5.26
CA ASP A 245 4.69 14.00 -4.47
C ASP A 245 3.70 14.84 -5.29
N PRO A 246 2.41 14.96 -4.89
CA PRO A 246 1.39 15.69 -5.64
C PRO A 246 1.55 17.22 -5.59
N LEU A 247 2.51 17.71 -4.82
CA LEU A 247 2.81 19.13 -4.66
C LEU A 247 4.10 19.56 -5.36
N ASP A 248 4.80 18.62 -6.03
CA ASP A 248 6.04 18.89 -6.77
C ASP A 248 5.90 18.43 -8.23
N ALA A 249 5.65 19.35 -9.15
CA ALA A 249 5.52 19.12 -10.59
C ALA A 249 6.74 18.42 -11.26
N ALA A 250 7.86 18.28 -10.58
CA ALA A 250 8.99 17.49 -11.05
C ALA A 250 8.91 16.01 -10.61
N SER A 251 8.05 15.71 -9.65
CA SER A 251 7.90 14.39 -9.00
C SER A 251 6.82 13.56 -9.67
N HIS A 252 7.06 12.98 -10.83
CA HIS A 252 6.12 12.06 -11.47
C HIS A 252 6.81 10.84 -12.09
N LEU A 253 6.05 9.75 -12.27
CA LEU A 253 6.56 8.55 -12.93
C LEU A 253 6.76 8.80 -14.42
N ARG A 254 8.03 8.74 -14.87
CA ARG A 254 8.40 8.93 -16.28
C ARG A 254 9.63 8.13 -16.66
N ILE A 255 9.77 7.83 -17.95
CA ILE A 255 11.04 7.38 -18.52
C ILE A 255 11.91 8.62 -18.70
N VAL A 256 13.04 8.66 -18.01
CA VAL A 256 14.00 9.78 -18.01
C VAL A 256 14.91 9.70 -19.22
N SER A 257 15.41 8.49 -19.50
CA SER A 257 16.29 8.24 -20.64
C SER A 257 16.10 6.84 -21.20
N HIS A 258 16.46 6.67 -22.46
CA HIS A 258 16.56 5.35 -23.07
C HIS A 258 17.72 5.30 -24.07
N SER A 259 18.31 4.12 -24.23
CA SER A 259 19.33 3.86 -25.22
C SER A 259 19.14 2.49 -25.85
N HIS A 260 19.61 2.36 -27.11
CA HIS A 260 19.60 1.10 -27.84
C HIS A 260 20.99 0.78 -28.35
N ASP A 261 21.31 -0.50 -28.49
CA ASP A 261 22.51 -0.93 -29.20
C ASP A 261 22.34 -0.77 -30.73
N LYS A 262 23.44 -0.94 -31.47
CA LYS A 262 23.46 -0.76 -32.92
C LYS A 262 22.53 -1.72 -33.67
N ASP A 263 22.26 -2.88 -33.10
CA ASP A 263 21.46 -3.94 -33.71
C ASP A 263 19.99 -3.89 -33.24
N ASN A 264 19.63 -2.90 -32.41
CA ASN A 264 18.31 -2.77 -31.80
C ASN A 264 17.81 -4.04 -31.10
N THR A 265 18.71 -4.78 -30.46
CA THR A 265 18.39 -6.01 -29.73
C THR A 265 18.51 -5.85 -28.23
N ARG A 266 19.13 -4.75 -27.78
CA ARG A 266 19.28 -4.41 -26.37
C ARG A 266 18.82 -2.98 -26.12
N THR A 267 17.96 -2.81 -25.13
CA THR A 267 17.46 -1.51 -24.69
C THR A 267 17.82 -1.30 -23.22
N SER A 268 18.26 -0.11 -22.89
CA SER A 268 18.38 0.38 -21.51
C SER A 268 17.36 1.47 -21.28
N LEU A 269 16.57 1.37 -20.22
CA LEU A 269 15.60 2.36 -19.79
C LEU A 269 15.99 2.85 -18.41
N GLU A 270 16.01 4.15 -18.23
CA GLU A 270 16.08 4.82 -16.94
C GLU A 270 14.74 5.49 -16.67
N PHE A 271 14.16 5.26 -15.51
CA PHE A 271 12.85 5.79 -15.12
C PHE A 271 12.83 6.22 -13.66
N THR A 272 11.96 7.17 -13.33
CA THR A 272 11.78 7.65 -11.95
C THR A 272 11.17 6.56 -11.08
N THR A 273 11.59 6.48 -9.82
CA THR A 273 11.11 5.47 -8.87
C THR A 273 10.92 6.03 -7.47
N ALA A 274 9.92 5.49 -6.76
CA ALA A 274 9.69 5.69 -5.34
C ALA A 274 10.06 4.42 -4.55
N PRO A 275 10.65 4.53 -3.38
CA PRO A 275 11.19 3.37 -2.64
C PRO A 275 10.11 2.40 -2.15
N ASN A 276 8.88 2.86 -1.96
CA ASN A 276 7.72 2.06 -1.53
C ASN A 276 6.86 1.53 -2.68
N ARG A 277 7.43 1.42 -3.88
CA ARG A 277 6.74 0.89 -5.08
C ARG A 277 7.56 -0.22 -5.73
N LEU A 278 6.86 -1.08 -6.45
CA LEU A 278 7.43 -2.06 -7.37
C LEU A 278 7.07 -1.65 -8.80
N TYR A 279 7.87 -2.04 -9.78
CA TYR A 279 7.68 -1.57 -11.15
C TYR A 279 7.61 -2.72 -12.13
N ALA A 280 6.64 -2.66 -13.06
CA ALA A 280 6.57 -3.54 -14.22
C ALA A 280 7.03 -2.77 -15.47
N ILE A 281 8.03 -3.30 -16.16
CA ILE A 281 8.47 -2.80 -17.46
C ILE A 281 7.81 -3.65 -18.52
N GLN A 282 7.07 -3.02 -19.43
CA GLN A 282 6.35 -3.70 -20.48
C GLN A 282 6.79 -3.19 -21.84
N GLN A 283 6.82 -4.10 -22.81
CA GLN A 283 7.07 -3.81 -24.21
C GLN A 283 5.85 -4.18 -25.05
N GLY A 284 5.63 -3.47 -26.14
CA GLY A 284 4.46 -3.73 -26.97
C GLY A 284 4.52 -3.09 -28.35
N ASP A 285 3.47 -3.37 -29.13
CA ASP A 285 3.16 -2.65 -30.36
C ASP A 285 2.05 -1.61 -30.09
N LEU A 286 1.79 -0.74 -31.07
CA LEU A 286 0.75 0.30 -30.97
C LEU A 286 -0.69 -0.26 -30.87
N LYS A 287 -0.87 -1.58 -30.85
CA LYS A 287 -2.18 -2.26 -30.91
C LYS A 287 -2.62 -2.83 -29.55
N ASP A 288 -2.23 -2.18 -28.46
CA ASP A 288 -2.63 -2.52 -27.07
C ASP A 288 -2.14 -3.90 -26.56
N LYS A 289 -1.21 -4.54 -27.25
CA LYS A 289 -0.59 -5.77 -26.76
C LYS A 289 0.68 -5.45 -26.00
N TRP A 290 0.55 -5.36 -24.69
CA TRP A 290 1.67 -5.16 -23.77
C TRP A 290 2.06 -6.50 -23.15
N ILE A 291 3.32 -6.82 -23.18
CA ILE A 291 3.90 -7.99 -22.52
C ILE A 291 5.02 -7.56 -21.58
N ASP A 292 5.25 -8.33 -20.54
CA ASP A 292 6.38 -8.12 -19.65
C ASP A 292 7.70 -8.14 -20.44
N ALA A 293 8.61 -7.21 -20.11
CA ALA A 293 9.94 -7.14 -20.73
C ALA A 293 10.91 -8.21 -20.20
N GLY A 294 10.44 -9.13 -19.36
CA GLY A 294 11.19 -10.27 -18.84
C GLY A 294 11.74 -10.07 -17.43
N PHE A 295 11.27 -9.06 -16.70
CA PHE A 295 11.75 -8.79 -15.34
C PHE A 295 10.75 -9.19 -14.25
N GLY A 296 9.46 -9.36 -14.57
CA GLY A 296 8.42 -9.38 -13.56
C GLY A 296 8.32 -8.03 -12.84
N LEU A 297 8.14 -8.06 -11.51
CA LEU A 297 8.18 -6.85 -10.70
C LEU A 297 9.62 -6.51 -10.31
N VAL A 298 10.00 -5.27 -10.57
CA VAL A 298 11.32 -4.70 -10.31
C VAL A 298 11.28 -3.87 -9.04
N THR A 299 12.22 -4.11 -8.13
CA THR A 299 12.47 -3.23 -6.99
C THR A 299 13.23 -1.98 -7.43
N PRO A 300 12.93 -0.80 -6.84
CA PRO A 300 13.69 0.41 -7.11
C PRO A 300 15.16 0.26 -6.65
N GLU A 301 16.06 0.94 -7.35
CA GLU A 301 17.42 1.15 -6.90
C GLU A 301 17.45 2.29 -5.86
N PRO A 302 18.50 2.36 -5.01
CA PRO A 302 18.66 3.52 -4.12
C PRO A 302 18.70 4.83 -4.91
N GLY A 303 17.89 5.80 -4.51
CA GLY A 303 17.74 7.09 -5.19
C GLY A 303 16.37 7.27 -5.80
N THR A 304 16.26 8.18 -6.76
CA THR A 304 14.99 8.58 -7.38
C THR A 304 14.79 8.01 -8.79
N THR A 305 15.75 7.25 -9.30
CA THR A 305 15.68 6.60 -10.61
C THR A 305 16.19 5.17 -10.54
N THR A 306 15.71 4.35 -11.45
CA THR A 306 16.16 2.96 -11.63
C THR A 306 16.46 2.71 -13.10
N THR A 307 17.58 2.00 -13.38
CA THR A 307 17.96 1.62 -14.74
C THR A 307 17.85 0.12 -14.92
N ARG A 308 17.22 -0.31 -16.03
CA ARG A 308 17.16 -1.72 -16.44
C ARG A 308 17.55 -1.87 -17.89
N THR A 309 18.40 -2.86 -18.15
CA THR A 309 18.86 -3.23 -19.49
C THR A 309 18.35 -4.63 -19.83
N PHE A 310 17.71 -4.78 -20.96
CA PHE A 310 17.14 -6.04 -21.41
C PHE A 310 17.36 -6.30 -22.89
N VAL A 311 17.24 -7.56 -23.27
CA VAL A 311 17.38 -8.04 -24.65
C VAL A 311 15.98 -8.35 -25.19
N HIS A 312 15.73 -7.96 -26.42
CA HIS A 312 14.49 -8.23 -27.11
C HIS A 312 14.76 -8.59 -28.58
N PRO A 313 13.83 -9.23 -29.31
CA PRO A 313 13.99 -9.44 -30.74
C PRO A 313 14.18 -8.12 -31.48
N ALA A 314 15.05 -8.12 -32.50
CA ALA A 314 15.23 -6.95 -33.36
C ALA A 314 13.89 -6.57 -33.98
N ALA A 315 13.49 -5.31 -33.82
CA ALA A 315 12.23 -4.79 -34.34
C ALA A 315 12.42 -3.37 -34.86
N SER A 316 11.67 -3.03 -35.91
CA SER A 316 11.72 -1.69 -36.50
C SER A 316 11.06 -0.62 -35.63
N LYS A 317 10.16 -1.02 -34.73
CA LYS A 317 9.47 -0.17 -33.75
C LYS A 317 9.15 -0.99 -32.52
N LEU A 318 9.50 -0.47 -31.35
CA LEU A 318 9.13 -0.98 -30.05
C LEU A 318 8.68 0.17 -29.18
N PHE A 319 7.65 -0.08 -28.38
CA PHE A 319 7.15 0.85 -27.39
C PHE A 319 7.39 0.25 -26.01
N PHE A 320 7.71 1.10 -25.06
CA PHE A 320 7.92 0.72 -23.68
C PHE A 320 7.02 1.55 -22.79
N ARG A 321 6.56 0.93 -21.71
CA ARG A 321 5.92 1.62 -20.60
C ARG A 321 6.39 1.06 -19.28
N VAL A 322 6.35 1.91 -18.26
CA VAL A 322 6.61 1.55 -16.87
C VAL A 322 5.31 1.75 -16.10
N GLN A 323 4.97 0.78 -15.26
CA GLN A 323 3.84 0.84 -14.35
C GLN A 323 4.33 0.66 -12.92
N ALA A 324 3.86 1.52 -12.00
CA ALA A 324 4.09 1.37 -10.58
C ALA A 324 3.01 0.48 -9.95
N TRP A 325 3.42 -0.29 -8.96
CA TRP A 325 2.57 -1.19 -8.18
C TRP A 325 2.81 -0.96 -6.70
N LYS A 326 1.74 -0.88 -5.93
CA LYS A 326 1.86 -0.92 -4.47
C LYS A 326 2.30 -2.32 -4.04
N PRO A 327 3.30 -2.45 -3.16
CA PRO A 327 3.78 -3.75 -2.71
C PRO A 327 2.76 -4.42 -1.78
N LEU A 328 2.84 -5.75 -1.66
CA LEU A 328 2.09 -6.55 -0.69
C LEU A 328 0.56 -6.34 -0.72
N GLN A 329 0.01 -5.98 -1.86
CA GLN A 329 -1.44 -5.97 -2.08
C GLN A 329 -1.89 -7.37 -2.50
N ASN A 330 -2.86 -7.94 -1.77
CA ASN A 330 -3.48 -9.24 -2.05
C ASN A 330 -4.66 -9.10 -3.02
#